data_ef1908adcf2280ddc566f709d3ede4f2
#
_entry.id   ef1908adcf2280ddc566f709d3ede4f2
#
_cell.length_a   1.000
_cell.length_b   1.000
_cell.length_c   1.000
_cell.angle_alpha   90.00
_cell.angle_beta   90.00
_cell.angle_gamma   90.00
#
_symmetry.space_group_name_H-M   'P 1'
#
loop_
_entity.id
_entity.type
_entity.pdbx_description
1 polymer ?
#
loop_
_entity_poly.entity_id
_entity_poly.type
_entity_poly.pdbx_seq_one_letter_code
_entity_poly.pdbx_strand_id
1 'polypeptide(L)'
;MNDPIGDMLTRIRNSQMRGKSTVSSPASKLRAWVLDVLADEGYIRGYEKTTDERGHPALEISLKYYDGDPVIREVKRVSKPGRRVYMGVNDIPSVRQGLGVSIVSTPKGVMSDANARAANVGGEVLCTVF
;
A
#
# COMPACT_ATOMS: atom_id res chain seq x y z
N MET A 1 -9.43 8.16 15.88
CA MET A 1 -8.98 8.87 14.69
C MET A 1 -8.98 7.93 13.50
N ASN A 2 -9.45 8.39 12.35
CA ASN A 2 -9.63 7.55 11.17
C ASN A 2 -8.35 7.48 10.32
N ASP A 3 -7.87 6.27 10.04
CA ASP A 3 -6.71 6.05 9.16
C ASP A 3 -7.08 5.04 8.07
N PRO A 4 -7.64 5.51 6.94
CA PRO A 4 -8.07 4.62 5.86
C PRO A 4 -6.96 3.73 5.30
N ILE A 5 -5.75 4.26 5.15
CA ILE A 5 -4.61 3.47 4.63
C ILE A 5 -4.18 2.43 5.66
N GLY A 6 -4.05 2.84 6.93
CA GLY A 6 -3.70 1.90 8.00
C GLY A 6 -4.72 0.78 8.13
N ASP A 7 -6.00 1.10 8.03
CA ASP A 7 -7.07 0.11 8.06
C ASP A 7 -6.94 -0.90 6.92
N MET A 8 -6.71 -0.42 5.70
CA MET A 8 -6.55 -1.30 4.53
C MET A 8 -5.34 -2.21 4.69
N LEU A 9 -4.20 -1.66 5.12
CA LEU A 9 -2.97 -2.46 5.31
C LEU A 9 -3.15 -3.52 6.40
N THR A 10 -3.87 -3.19 7.47
CA THR A 10 -4.18 -4.14 8.54
C THR A 10 -5.09 -5.26 8.03
N ARG A 11 -6.10 -4.94 7.21
CA ARG A 11 -6.98 -5.95 6.60
C ARG A 11 -6.19 -6.92 5.73
N ILE A 12 -5.26 -6.39 4.92
CA ILE A 12 -4.38 -7.22 4.09
C ILE A 12 -3.54 -8.16 4.96
N ARG A 13 -2.88 -7.60 5.97
CA ARG A 13 -2.03 -8.38 6.88
C ARG A 13 -2.81 -9.51 7.56
N ASN A 14 -3.97 -9.18 8.15
CA ASN A 14 -4.77 -10.17 8.86
C ASN A 14 -5.30 -11.27 7.93
N SER A 15 -5.71 -10.90 6.71
CA SER A 15 -6.19 -11.88 5.74
C SER A 15 -5.09 -12.82 5.27
N GLN A 16 -3.87 -12.30 5.10
CA GLN A 16 -2.72 -13.15 4.76
C GLN A 16 -2.38 -14.13 5.87
N MET A 17 -2.48 -13.72 7.13
CA MET A 17 -2.25 -14.61 8.27
C MET A 17 -3.25 -15.77 8.31
N ARG A 18 -4.44 -15.55 7.76
CA ARG A 18 -5.49 -16.57 7.66
C ARG A 18 -5.47 -17.34 6.35
N GLY A 19 -4.53 -17.06 5.47
CA GLY A 19 -4.41 -17.73 4.19
C GLY A 19 -5.52 -17.43 3.20
N LYS A 20 -6.19 -16.30 3.33
CA LYS A 20 -7.30 -15.95 2.43
C LYS A 20 -6.79 -15.50 1.06
N SER A 21 -7.54 -15.80 0.00
CA SER A 21 -7.16 -15.40 -1.36
C SER A 21 -7.54 -13.96 -1.67
N THR A 22 -8.58 -13.43 -1.03
CA THR A 22 -9.06 -12.06 -1.25
C THR A 22 -9.41 -11.39 0.07
N VAL A 23 -9.41 -10.07 0.04
CA VAL A 23 -9.87 -9.25 1.16
C VAL A 23 -10.58 -8.01 0.63
N SER A 24 -11.62 -7.58 1.33
CA SER A 24 -12.40 -6.40 0.96
C SER A 24 -11.99 -5.20 1.79
N SER A 25 -11.99 -4.02 1.16
CA SER A 25 -11.74 -2.74 1.82
C SER A 25 -12.70 -1.69 1.27
N PRO A 26 -13.17 -0.74 2.09
CA PRO A 26 -13.89 0.40 1.53
C PRO A 26 -13.06 1.10 0.45
N ALA A 27 -13.73 1.61 -0.57
CA ALA A 27 -13.04 2.23 -1.69
C ALA A 27 -12.73 3.71 -1.43
N SER A 28 -11.56 4.15 -1.90
CA SER A 28 -11.23 5.56 -2.03
C SER A 28 -10.15 5.67 -3.10
N LYS A 29 -9.97 6.86 -3.64
CA LYS A 29 -8.92 7.09 -4.63
C LYS A 29 -7.53 6.79 -4.07
N LEU A 30 -7.26 7.25 -2.85
CA LEU A 30 -5.95 7.03 -2.22
C LEU A 30 -5.70 5.54 -1.98
N ARG A 31 -6.69 4.80 -1.50
CA ARG A 31 -6.55 3.35 -1.31
C ARG A 31 -6.25 2.65 -2.64
N ALA A 32 -6.97 3.02 -3.70
CA ALA A 32 -6.75 2.44 -5.03
C ALA A 32 -5.34 2.76 -5.55
N TRP A 33 -4.86 3.97 -5.37
CA TRP A 33 -3.52 4.36 -5.81
C TRP A 33 -2.42 3.60 -5.07
N VAL A 34 -2.60 3.37 -3.77
CA VAL A 34 -1.66 2.54 -3.00
C VAL A 34 -1.67 1.10 -3.53
N LEU A 35 -2.86 0.56 -3.82
CA LEU A 35 -2.97 -0.79 -4.38
C LEU A 35 -2.34 -0.91 -5.76
N ASP A 36 -2.43 0.15 -6.58
CA ASP A 36 -1.76 0.17 -7.88
C ASP A 36 -0.25 -0.01 -7.73
N VAL A 37 0.36 0.67 -6.75
CA VAL A 37 1.80 0.53 -6.49
C VAL A 37 2.11 -0.89 -6.00
N LEU A 38 1.31 -1.42 -5.09
CA LEU A 38 1.50 -2.79 -4.58
C LEU A 38 1.42 -3.82 -5.71
N ALA A 39 0.48 -3.65 -6.63
CA ALA A 39 0.33 -4.55 -7.77
C ALA A 39 1.52 -4.43 -8.73
N ASP A 40 1.92 -3.20 -9.05
CA ASP A 40 3.06 -2.95 -9.95
C ASP A 40 4.36 -3.52 -9.39
N GLU A 41 4.53 -3.48 -8.07
CA GLU A 41 5.72 -4.01 -7.42
C GLU A 41 5.63 -5.51 -7.13
N GLY A 42 4.51 -6.13 -7.49
CA GLY A 42 4.35 -7.58 -7.37
C GLY A 42 3.98 -8.09 -5.98
N TYR A 43 3.47 -7.23 -5.11
CA TYR A 43 3.08 -7.61 -3.74
C TYR A 43 1.66 -8.16 -3.64
N ILE A 44 0.79 -7.78 -4.56
CA ILE A 44 -0.57 -8.32 -4.69
C ILE A 44 -0.80 -8.69 -6.15
N ARG A 45 -1.82 -9.52 -6.40
CA ARG A 45 -2.19 -9.88 -7.78
C ARG A 45 -2.89 -8.72 -8.48
N GLY A 46 -3.66 -7.95 -7.71
CA GLY A 46 -4.44 -6.84 -8.23
C GLY A 46 -5.66 -6.60 -7.36
N TYR A 47 -6.58 -5.79 -7.86
CA TYR A 47 -7.83 -5.51 -7.16
C TYR A 47 -8.90 -5.16 -8.17
N GLU A 48 -10.16 -5.29 -7.73
CA GLU A 48 -11.33 -4.93 -8.53
C GLU A 48 -12.22 -4.00 -7.74
N LYS A 49 -12.85 -3.06 -8.44
CA LYS A 49 -13.86 -2.19 -7.86
C LYS A 49 -15.16 -2.96 -7.79
N THR A 50 -15.78 -2.95 -6.63
CA THR A 50 -17.02 -3.66 -6.38
C THR A 50 -17.91 -2.85 -5.44
N THR A 51 -19.02 -3.43 -5.00
CA THR A 51 -19.87 -2.85 -3.97
C THR A 51 -20.00 -3.85 -2.83
N ASP A 52 -20.09 -3.33 -1.61
CA ASP A 52 -20.30 -4.18 -0.45
C ASP A 52 -21.79 -4.56 -0.31
N GLU A 53 -22.12 -5.31 0.74
CA GLU A 53 -23.49 -5.76 1.01
C GLU A 53 -24.48 -4.61 1.19
N ARG A 54 -23.98 -3.43 1.59
CA ARG A 54 -24.80 -2.23 1.78
C ARG A 54 -24.88 -1.35 0.53
N GLY A 55 -24.25 -1.79 -0.57
CA GLY A 55 -24.19 -1.02 -1.80
C GLY A 55 -23.14 0.08 -1.81
N HIS A 56 -22.24 0.13 -0.85
CA HIS A 56 -21.14 1.12 -0.81
C HIS A 56 -19.98 0.66 -1.70
N PRO A 57 -19.27 1.61 -2.34
CA PRO A 57 -18.10 1.26 -3.14
C PRO A 57 -17.04 0.56 -2.29
N ALA A 58 -16.50 -0.53 -2.82
CA ALA A 58 -15.48 -1.32 -2.15
C ALA A 58 -14.41 -1.74 -3.14
N LEU A 59 -13.27 -2.17 -2.61
CA LEU A 59 -12.18 -2.74 -3.39
C LEU A 59 -11.98 -4.18 -2.94
N GLU A 60 -12.03 -5.10 -3.89
CA GLU A 60 -11.70 -6.50 -3.62
C GLU A 60 -10.26 -6.73 -4.03
N ILE A 61 -9.42 -7.02 -3.04
CA ILE A 61 -7.97 -7.14 -3.22
C ILE A 61 -7.61 -8.61 -3.33
N SER A 62 -6.94 -8.98 -4.41
CA SER A 62 -6.46 -10.34 -4.62
C SER A 62 -5.05 -10.48 -4.07
N LEU A 63 -4.90 -11.29 -3.03
CA LEU A 63 -3.64 -11.48 -2.32
C LEU A 63 -2.74 -12.45 -3.09
N LYS A 64 -1.44 -12.36 -2.82
CA LYS A 64 -0.44 -13.14 -3.53
C LYS A 64 0.38 -13.96 -2.55
N TYR A 65 0.56 -15.23 -2.89
CA TYR A 65 1.35 -16.19 -2.12
C TYR A 65 2.39 -16.83 -3.03
N TYR A 66 3.51 -17.21 -2.44
CA TYR A 66 4.54 -17.98 -3.13
C TYR A 66 4.90 -19.15 -2.24
N ASP A 67 4.73 -20.36 -2.77
CA ASP A 67 5.03 -21.60 -2.06
C ASP A 67 4.36 -21.67 -0.67
N GLY A 68 3.10 -21.21 -0.61
CA GLY A 68 2.31 -21.22 0.62
C GLY A 68 2.52 -20.02 1.53
N ASP A 69 3.51 -19.17 1.27
CA ASP A 69 3.82 -18.02 2.11
C ASP A 69 3.32 -16.70 1.46
N PRO A 70 2.81 -15.75 2.27
CA PRO A 70 2.45 -14.44 1.74
C PRO A 70 3.65 -13.75 1.10
N VAL A 71 3.42 -13.11 -0.05
CA VAL A 71 4.47 -12.32 -0.71
C VAL A 71 4.84 -11.10 0.12
N ILE A 72 3.85 -10.44 0.74
CA ILE A 72 4.12 -9.35 1.68
C ILE A 72 4.58 -9.97 3.00
N ARG A 73 5.84 -9.76 3.34
CA ARG A 73 6.40 -10.23 4.61
C ARG A 73 6.23 -9.23 5.72
N GLU A 74 6.29 -7.94 5.38
CA GLU A 74 6.21 -6.87 6.35
C GLU A 74 5.56 -5.66 5.71
N VAL A 75 4.62 -5.03 6.41
CA VAL A 75 4.01 -3.78 5.99
C VAL A 75 3.91 -2.88 7.20
N LYS A 76 4.43 -1.65 7.07
CA LYS A 76 4.43 -0.67 8.15
C LYS A 76 3.82 0.64 7.68
N ARG A 77 2.86 1.13 8.45
CA ARG A 77 2.34 2.48 8.26
C ARG A 77 3.37 3.48 8.78
N VAL A 78 3.73 4.47 7.98
CA VAL A 78 4.70 5.50 8.36
C VAL A 78 3.98 6.81 8.70
N SER A 79 3.37 7.45 7.72
CA SER A 79 2.62 8.69 7.95
C SER A 79 1.22 8.36 8.44
N LYS A 80 0.80 8.96 9.55
CA LYS A 80 -0.50 8.71 10.20
C LYS A 80 -1.24 10.02 10.38
N PRO A 81 -2.59 9.98 10.53
CA PRO A 81 -3.37 11.21 10.74
C PRO A 81 -2.88 12.07 11.89
N GLY A 82 -2.43 11.45 12.98
CA GLY A 82 -1.90 12.19 14.13
C GLY A 82 -0.42 12.55 14.03
N ARG A 83 0.28 12.04 13.03
CA ARG A 83 1.72 12.28 12.86
C ARG A 83 2.11 12.09 11.39
N ARG A 84 1.91 13.15 10.61
CA ARG A 84 2.26 13.13 9.20
C ARG A 84 3.78 13.16 9.02
N VAL A 85 4.27 12.40 8.02
CA VAL A 85 5.70 12.29 7.72
C VAL A 85 5.92 12.68 6.27
N TYR A 86 6.60 13.80 6.05
CA TYR A 86 6.96 14.30 4.72
C TYR A 86 8.47 14.28 4.59
N MET A 87 8.95 13.84 3.44
CA MET A 87 10.38 13.75 3.18
C MET A 87 10.73 14.28 1.80
N GLY A 88 11.87 14.96 1.71
CA GLY A 88 12.44 15.34 0.42
C GLY A 88 12.96 14.11 -0.32
N VAL A 89 13.18 14.25 -1.62
CA VAL A 89 13.58 13.14 -2.50
C VAL A 89 14.83 12.41 -1.98
N ASN A 90 15.76 13.14 -1.39
CA ASN A 90 17.02 12.56 -0.90
C ASN A 90 16.89 11.87 0.45
N ASP A 91 15.77 12.08 1.15
CA ASP A 91 15.56 11.56 2.50
C ASP A 91 14.60 10.36 2.52
N ILE A 92 13.98 10.02 1.39
CA ILE A 92 13.07 8.89 1.31
C ILE A 92 13.85 7.59 1.55
N PRO A 93 13.46 6.78 2.56
CA PRO A 93 14.23 5.59 2.91
C PRO A 93 14.16 4.50 1.85
N SER A 94 15.26 3.80 1.66
CA SER A 94 15.28 2.53 0.96
C SER A 94 14.91 1.44 1.94
N VAL A 95 14.00 0.53 1.55
CA VAL A 95 13.56 -0.57 2.38
C VAL A 95 14.38 -1.81 2.02
N ARG A 96 15.04 -2.38 3.04
CA ARG A 96 15.85 -3.59 2.84
C ARG A 96 16.81 -3.47 1.66
N GLN A 97 17.50 -2.34 1.56
CA GLN A 97 18.51 -2.08 0.51
C GLN A 97 17.92 -2.21 -0.91
N GLY A 98 16.68 -1.79 -1.08
CA GLY A 98 16.01 -1.82 -2.38
C GLY A 98 15.19 -3.07 -2.66
N LEU A 99 15.18 -4.06 -1.76
CA LEU A 99 14.35 -5.25 -1.92
C LEU A 99 12.90 -5.01 -1.60
N GLY A 100 12.60 -4.01 -0.76
CA GLY A 100 11.26 -3.56 -0.47
C GLY A 100 10.97 -2.21 -1.09
N VAL A 101 9.81 -1.62 -0.77
CA VAL A 101 9.43 -0.31 -1.30
C VAL A 101 8.88 0.59 -0.19
N SER A 102 9.11 1.90 -0.36
CA SER A 102 8.32 2.92 0.32
C SER A 102 7.27 3.43 -0.66
N ILE A 103 6.05 3.58 -0.21
CA ILE A 103 4.98 4.15 -1.04
C ILE A 103 4.80 5.60 -0.64
N VAL A 104 4.96 6.50 -1.60
CA VAL A 104 5.04 7.94 -1.36
C VAL A 104 3.94 8.66 -2.14
N SER A 105 3.23 9.56 -1.47
CA SER A 105 2.27 10.45 -2.12
C SER A 105 3.00 11.73 -2.50
N THR A 106 3.17 11.95 -3.79
CA THR A 106 3.92 13.08 -4.34
C THR A 106 3.01 14.02 -5.14
N PRO A 107 3.47 15.23 -5.47
CA PRO A 107 2.69 16.10 -6.38
C PRO A 107 2.40 15.49 -7.75
N LYS A 108 3.16 14.48 -8.15
CA LYS A 108 2.96 13.77 -9.42
C LYS A 108 2.18 12.46 -9.27
N GLY A 109 1.69 12.15 -8.07
CA GLY A 109 0.90 10.98 -7.79
C GLY A 109 1.49 10.09 -6.71
N VAL A 110 0.78 9.01 -6.39
CA VAL A 110 1.26 8.01 -5.45
C VAL A 110 2.17 7.04 -6.21
N MET A 111 3.38 6.83 -5.70
CA MET A 111 4.38 6.02 -6.40
C MET A 111 5.35 5.37 -5.42
N SER A 112 6.16 4.44 -5.94
CA SER A 112 7.24 3.84 -5.16
C SER A 112 8.37 4.85 -4.94
N ASP A 113 9.22 4.58 -3.94
CA ASP A 113 10.41 5.39 -3.68
C ASP A 113 11.34 5.44 -4.90
N ALA A 114 11.50 4.33 -5.61
CA ALA A 114 12.33 4.29 -6.82
C ALA A 114 11.80 5.24 -7.90
N ASN A 115 10.50 5.23 -8.12
CA ASN A 115 9.87 6.11 -9.11
C ASN A 115 9.91 7.58 -8.65
N ALA A 116 9.75 7.84 -7.35
CA ALA A 116 9.87 9.19 -6.80
C ALA A 116 11.28 9.75 -7.01
N ARG A 117 12.32 8.94 -6.79
CA ARG A 117 13.71 9.33 -7.06
C ARG A 117 13.93 9.60 -8.54
N ALA A 118 13.42 8.73 -9.41
CA ALA A 118 13.55 8.92 -10.85
C ALA A 118 12.86 10.21 -11.32
N ALA A 119 11.72 10.55 -10.72
CA ALA A 119 10.99 11.78 -11.03
C ALA A 119 11.53 13.00 -10.26
N ASN A 120 12.50 12.81 -9.37
CA ASN A 120 13.10 13.85 -8.53
C ASN A 120 12.04 14.60 -7.69
N VAL A 121 11.15 13.86 -7.05
CA VAL A 121 10.09 14.42 -6.19
C VAL A 121 10.08 13.75 -4.83
N GLY A 122 9.78 14.53 -3.80
CA GLY A 122 9.50 14.03 -2.47
C GLY A 122 8.01 14.11 -2.17
N GLY A 123 7.62 13.75 -0.97
CA GLY A 123 6.24 13.81 -0.55
C GLY A 123 5.97 13.14 0.78
N GLU A 124 4.73 12.75 0.99
CA GLU A 124 4.31 12.06 2.20
C GLU A 124 4.63 10.57 2.08
N VAL A 125 5.44 10.06 2.99
CA VAL A 125 5.77 8.63 3.03
C VAL A 125 4.63 7.90 3.72
N LEU A 126 3.80 7.21 2.95
CA LEU A 126 2.59 6.58 3.46
C LEU A 126 2.90 5.30 4.24
N CYS A 127 3.69 4.42 3.65
CA CYS A 127 4.01 3.13 4.25
C CYS A 127 5.26 2.54 3.63
N THR A 128 5.78 1.50 4.27
CA THR A 128 6.87 0.69 3.73
C THR A 128 6.38 -0.76 3.63
N VAL A 129 6.85 -1.47 2.61
CA VAL A 129 6.45 -2.84 2.33
C VAL A 129 7.69 -3.66 1.98
N PHE A 130 7.73 -4.87 2.52
CA PHE A 130 8.79 -5.83 2.20
C PHE A 130 8.22 -7.24 2.07
#